data_1fcb1d72515b20696a876fa62e822eb1
#
_entry.id   1fcb1d72515b20696a876fa62e822eb1
#
_cell.length_a   1.000
_cell.length_b   1.000
_cell.length_c   1.000
_cell.angle_alpha   90.00
_cell.angle_beta   90.00
_cell.angle_gamma   90.00
#
_symmetry.space_group_name_H-M   'P 1'
#
loop_
_entity.id
_entity.type
_entity.pdbx_description
1 polymer ?
#
loop_
_entity_poly.entity_id
_entity_poly.type
_entity_poly.pdbx_seq_one_letter_code
_entity_poly.pdbx_strand_id
1 'polypeptide(L)'
;HYIIKSILSQTIRPNKIVLWLDESEFSESDIPLTLSSLYEFGLEVEFVSNIKSYKKYIPTAKKYPNDIIITIDDDFIYPQDMVEGLLREHLVLPNVILGTRAHRVKYNKKGKILPYNKWEYEANSFSLKEDVFLTSGAGMLFPPGLLSNEVFNEKVFMELADSADDIWFKVIAHISGVDCKKINDKRDWPTRYLQLSTGYNQSLSSMNVGKARNDTQLSALLNFYNLNSLRR
;
A
#
# COMPACT_ATOMS: atom_id res chain seq x y z
N HIS A 1 17.90 -2.09 -6.02
CA HIS A 1 18.66 -0.87 -5.68
C HIS A 1 18.16 0.38 -6.43
N TYR A 2 17.65 0.30 -7.67
CA TYR A 2 17.14 1.47 -8.42
C TYR A 2 15.95 2.12 -7.71
N ILE A 3 15.05 1.32 -7.16
CA ILE A 3 13.89 1.81 -6.41
C ILE A 3 14.36 2.60 -5.19
N ILE A 4 15.27 2.03 -4.39
CA ILE A 4 15.83 2.70 -3.21
C ILE A 4 16.50 4.04 -3.60
N LYS A 5 17.26 4.06 -4.71
CA LYS A 5 17.86 5.30 -5.21
C LYS A 5 16.81 6.35 -5.60
N SER A 6 15.66 5.94 -6.14
CA SER A 6 14.58 6.89 -6.44
C SER A 6 13.96 7.49 -5.17
N ILE A 7 13.94 6.73 -4.07
CA ILE A 7 13.50 7.25 -2.76
C ILE A 7 14.57 8.14 -2.11
N LEU A 8 15.85 7.78 -2.23
CA LEU A 8 16.95 8.64 -1.77
C LEU A 8 17.04 9.97 -2.53
N SER A 9 16.49 10.02 -3.75
CA SER A 9 16.46 11.22 -4.61
C SER A 9 15.21 12.08 -4.44
N GLN A 10 14.37 11.80 -3.44
CA GLN A 10 13.16 12.57 -3.17
C GLN A 10 13.49 14.02 -2.77
N THR A 11 12.64 14.97 -3.16
CA THR A 11 12.74 16.40 -2.76
C THR A 11 12.65 16.56 -1.24
N ILE A 12 11.80 15.76 -0.60
CA ILE A 12 11.79 15.57 0.85
C ILE A 12 12.21 14.12 1.12
N ARG A 13 13.39 13.95 1.68
CA ARG A 13 13.93 12.62 1.99
C ARG A 13 13.24 12.04 3.24
N PRO A 14 12.90 10.75 3.23
CA PRO A 14 12.48 10.07 4.45
C PRO A 14 13.65 9.99 5.46
N ASN A 15 13.34 9.94 6.74
CA ASN A 15 14.34 9.75 7.78
C ASN A 15 14.98 8.35 7.72
N LYS A 16 14.20 7.36 7.27
CA LYS A 16 14.60 5.96 7.12
C LYS A 16 13.97 5.34 5.90
N ILE A 17 14.67 4.41 5.30
CA ILE A 17 14.15 3.50 4.27
C ILE A 17 14.37 2.09 4.81
N VAL A 18 13.30 1.34 5.04
CA VAL A 18 13.38 -0.02 5.57
C VAL A 18 12.98 -1.01 4.50
N LEU A 19 13.89 -1.91 4.13
CA LEU A 19 13.63 -3.03 3.25
C LEU A 19 13.42 -4.29 4.09
N TRP A 20 12.20 -4.83 4.09
CA TRP A 20 11.86 -6.06 4.79
C TRP A 20 12.00 -7.26 3.86
N LEU A 21 12.84 -8.21 4.24
CA LEU A 21 13.06 -9.46 3.52
C LEU A 21 12.46 -10.64 4.30
N ASP A 22 12.10 -11.66 3.56
CA ASP A 22 11.63 -12.92 4.12
C ASP A 22 12.81 -13.70 4.71
N GLU A 23 12.82 -13.92 6.02
CA GLU A 23 13.89 -14.64 6.72
C GLU A 23 14.02 -16.12 6.33
N SER A 24 12.97 -16.70 5.71
CA SER A 24 13.01 -18.06 5.19
C SER A 24 13.67 -18.16 3.81
N GLU A 25 13.76 -17.05 3.08
CA GLU A 25 14.32 -17.00 1.72
C GLU A 25 15.67 -16.27 1.66
N PHE A 26 15.91 -15.32 2.57
CA PHE A 26 17.07 -14.44 2.54
C PHE A 26 17.76 -14.34 3.90
N SER A 27 19.07 -14.15 3.87
CA SER A 27 19.93 -13.85 5.02
C SER A 27 20.80 -12.62 4.72
N GLU A 28 21.56 -12.14 5.69
CA GLU A 28 22.49 -11.02 5.49
C GLU A 28 23.53 -11.29 4.39
N SER A 29 23.96 -12.54 4.24
CA SER A 29 24.92 -12.95 3.20
C SER A 29 24.39 -12.85 1.78
N ASP A 30 23.06 -12.79 1.61
CA ASP A 30 22.40 -12.70 0.32
C ASP A 30 22.24 -11.25 -0.15
N ILE A 31 22.56 -10.26 0.73
CA ILE A 31 22.45 -8.85 0.41
C ILE A 31 23.54 -8.44 -0.57
N PRO A 32 23.19 -8.07 -1.82
CA PRO A 32 24.19 -7.70 -2.81
C PRO A 32 24.84 -6.34 -2.47
N LEU A 33 26.09 -6.18 -2.87
CA LEU A 33 26.85 -4.94 -2.65
C LEU A 33 26.12 -3.69 -3.15
N THR A 34 25.30 -3.80 -4.19
CA THR A 34 24.47 -2.72 -4.73
C THR A 34 23.38 -2.24 -3.76
N LEU A 35 22.99 -3.05 -2.80
CA LEU A 35 22.08 -2.65 -1.71
C LEU A 35 22.87 -2.25 -0.45
N SER A 36 23.85 -3.05 -0.02
CA SER A 36 24.61 -2.73 1.19
C SER A 36 25.38 -1.41 1.09
N SER A 37 25.80 -1.01 -0.11
CA SER A 37 26.39 0.33 -0.35
C SER A 37 25.41 1.49 -0.11
N LEU A 38 24.12 1.22 0.08
CA LEU A 38 23.12 2.25 0.37
C LEU A 38 22.84 2.42 1.87
N TYR A 39 23.46 1.61 2.72
CA TYR A 39 23.30 1.73 4.18
C TYR A 39 23.77 3.08 4.70
N GLU A 40 24.90 3.59 4.20
CA GLU A 40 25.40 4.90 4.54
C GLU A 40 24.46 6.06 4.18
N PHE A 41 23.49 5.81 3.27
CA PHE A 41 22.49 6.78 2.82
C PHE A 41 21.15 6.62 3.54
N GLY A 42 21.04 5.70 4.52
CA GLY A 42 19.85 5.51 5.35
C GLY A 42 18.95 4.35 4.95
N LEU A 43 19.44 3.41 4.14
CA LEU A 43 18.76 2.12 3.94
C LEU A 43 19.03 1.21 5.16
N GLU A 44 17.96 0.67 5.73
CA GLU A 44 17.99 -0.43 6.69
C GLU A 44 17.41 -1.68 6.01
N VAL A 45 18.09 -2.83 6.14
CA VAL A 45 17.57 -4.12 5.70
C VAL A 45 17.24 -4.93 6.94
N GLU A 46 16.01 -5.42 6.99
CA GLU A 46 15.47 -6.15 8.13
C GLU A 46 14.82 -7.45 7.65
N PHE A 47 14.76 -8.43 8.54
CA PHE A 47 14.20 -9.75 8.23
C PHE A 47 12.95 -10.00 9.07
N VAL A 48 11.97 -10.66 8.45
CA VAL A 48 10.70 -10.99 9.09
C VAL A 48 10.16 -12.30 8.50
N SER A 49 9.32 -13.00 9.25
CA SER A 49 8.60 -14.17 8.77
C SER A 49 7.73 -13.84 7.54
N ASN A 50 7.45 -14.84 6.72
CA ASN A 50 6.73 -14.66 5.47
C ASN A 50 5.27 -14.26 5.67
N ILE A 51 5.02 -12.97 5.77
CA ILE A 51 3.69 -12.36 5.74
C ILE A 51 3.37 -11.70 4.39
N LYS A 52 4.01 -12.17 3.31
CA LYS A 52 3.79 -11.72 1.92
C LYS A 52 3.91 -10.20 1.76
N SER A 53 2.99 -9.55 1.02
CA SER A 53 3.01 -8.10 0.78
C SER A 53 2.77 -7.24 2.03
N TYR A 54 2.27 -7.83 3.10
CA TYR A 54 2.09 -7.14 4.38
C TYR A 54 3.41 -6.71 5.03
N LYS A 55 4.54 -7.29 4.61
CA LYS A 55 5.89 -6.92 5.07
C LYS A 55 6.19 -5.43 4.95
N LYS A 56 5.66 -4.75 3.94
CA LYS A 56 5.92 -3.33 3.72
C LYS A 56 5.31 -2.40 4.79
N TYR A 57 4.29 -2.85 5.53
CA TYR A 57 3.63 -2.03 6.55
C TYR A 57 3.72 -2.62 7.96
N ILE A 58 3.29 -3.87 8.15
CA ILE A 58 3.07 -4.47 9.48
C ILE A 58 4.29 -4.41 10.39
N PRO A 59 5.48 -4.90 10.00
CA PRO A 59 6.65 -4.86 10.88
C PRO A 59 7.15 -3.42 11.10
N THR A 60 7.05 -2.55 10.09
CA THR A 60 7.40 -1.13 10.24
C THR A 60 6.52 -0.44 11.27
N ALA A 61 5.19 -0.65 11.20
CA ALA A 61 4.26 -0.03 12.14
C ALA A 61 4.42 -0.56 13.58
N LYS A 62 4.83 -1.82 13.75
CA LYS A 62 5.19 -2.37 15.06
C LYS A 62 6.49 -1.76 15.61
N LYS A 63 7.49 -1.56 14.74
CA LYS A 63 8.81 -1.04 15.13
C LYS A 63 8.80 0.47 15.36
N TYR A 64 8.01 1.21 14.59
CA TYR A 64 7.92 2.68 14.60
C TYR A 64 6.45 3.15 14.77
N PRO A 65 5.82 2.89 15.92
CA PRO A 65 4.37 3.10 16.10
C PRO A 65 3.93 4.58 16.09
N ASN A 66 4.88 5.50 16.24
CA ASN A 66 4.62 6.94 16.30
C ASN A 66 5.06 7.68 15.02
N ASP A 67 5.54 6.96 14.01
CA ASP A 67 6.08 7.58 12.81
C ASP A 67 5.05 7.52 11.65
N ILE A 68 5.16 8.47 10.75
CA ILE A 68 4.46 8.42 9.46
C ILE A 68 5.14 7.34 8.61
N ILE A 69 4.35 6.40 8.12
CA ILE A 69 4.83 5.32 7.25
C ILE A 69 4.34 5.55 5.82
N ILE A 70 5.25 5.46 4.86
CA ILE A 70 4.92 5.45 3.44
C ILE A 70 5.32 4.09 2.87
N THR A 71 4.34 3.34 2.37
CA THR A 71 4.59 2.05 1.71
C THR A 71 4.84 2.23 0.23
N ILE A 72 5.75 1.42 -0.31
CA ILE A 72 6.12 1.36 -1.73
C ILE A 72 6.32 -0.11 -2.14
N ASP A 73 6.27 -0.38 -3.45
CA ASP A 73 6.65 -1.68 -4.02
C ASP A 73 8.07 -1.62 -4.62
N ASP A 74 8.62 -2.77 -4.94
CA ASP A 74 10.00 -2.96 -5.41
C ASP A 74 10.13 -3.01 -6.93
N ASP A 75 9.07 -2.69 -7.67
CA ASP A 75 9.00 -2.75 -9.13
C ASP A 75 8.74 -1.38 -9.81
N PHE A 76 8.69 -0.27 -9.03
CA PHE A 76 8.47 1.07 -9.58
C PHE A 76 9.61 2.02 -9.24
N ILE A 77 10.04 2.83 -10.22
CA ILE A 77 10.82 4.04 -9.96
C ILE A 77 9.85 5.18 -9.67
N TYR A 78 10.03 5.81 -8.52
CA TYR A 78 9.13 6.83 -7.99
C TYR A 78 9.53 8.23 -8.43
N PRO A 79 8.56 9.13 -8.74
CA PRO A 79 8.84 10.52 -9.02
C PRO A 79 9.43 11.21 -7.79
N GLN A 80 10.34 12.15 -8.01
CA GLN A 80 11.11 12.81 -6.95
C GLN A 80 10.25 13.61 -5.94
N ASP A 81 9.05 13.99 -6.32
CA ASP A 81 8.10 14.77 -5.53
C ASP A 81 7.01 13.93 -4.85
N MET A 82 7.11 12.60 -4.87
CA MET A 82 6.09 11.71 -4.31
C MET A 82 5.93 11.91 -2.80
N VAL A 83 7.04 11.86 -2.05
CA VAL A 83 7.02 12.03 -0.58
C VAL A 83 6.54 13.43 -0.22
N GLU A 84 7.04 14.46 -0.92
CA GLU A 84 6.60 15.85 -0.71
C GLU A 84 5.08 16.01 -0.95
N GLY A 85 4.57 15.43 -2.03
CA GLY A 85 3.14 15.49 -2.36
C GLY A 85 2.26 14.85 -1.27
N LEU A 86 2.66 13.69 -0.76
CA LEU A 86 1.98 13.00 0.33
C LEU A 86 2.03 13.82 1.63
N LEU A 87 3.20 14.33 2.01
CA LEU A 87 3.37 15.11 3.25
C LEU A 87 2.63 16.45 3.18
N ARG A 88 2.64 17.14 2.05
CA ARG A 88 1.88 18.40 1.86
C ARG A 88 0.39 18.19 2.09
N GLU A 89 -0.18 17.13 1.57
CA GLU A 89 -1.59 16.80 1.78
C GLU A 89 -1.86 16.37 3.23
N HIS A 90 -0.92 15.60 3.84
CA HIS A 90 -1.01 15.18 5.24
C HIS A 90 -1.03 16.36 6.22
N LEU A 91 -0.27 17.43 5.98
CA LEU A 91 -0.30 18.63 6.81
C LEU A 91 -1.69 19.28 6.87
N VAL A 92 -2.48 19.14 5.79
CA VAL A 92 -3.86 19.66 5.72
C VAL A 92 -4.87 18.65 6.29
N LEU A 93 -4.60 17.36 6.11
CA LEU A 93 -5.48 16.24 6.46
C LEU A 93 -4.74 15.20 7.32
N PRO A 94 -4.40 15.53 8.57
CA PRO A 94 -3.54 14.68 9.40
C PRO A 94 -4.16 13.34 9.79
N ASN A 95 -5.50 13.23 9.74
CA ASN A 95 -6.25 12.04 10.15
C ASN A 95 -6.81 11.25 8.96
N VAL A 96 -6.13 11.30 7.81
CA VAL A 96 -6.55 10.64 6.57
C VAL A 96 -5.41 9.78 6.04
N ILE A 97 -5.71 8.57 5.60
CA ILE A 97 -4.76 7.74 4.85
C ILE A 97 -4.71 8.28 3.43
N LEU A 98 -3.50 8.58 2.96
CA LEU A 98 -3.28 9.21 1.67
C LEU A 98 -2.60 8.25 0.70
N GLY A 99 -2.89 8.37 -0.58
CA GLY A 99 -2.22 7.61 -1.61
C GLY A 99 -2.03 8.39 -2.89
N THR A 100 -1.04 8.03 -3.66
CA THR A 100 -0.78 8.64 -4.97
C THR A 100 -1.61 8.02 -6.07
N ARG A 101 -2.09 6.78 -5.87
CA ARG A 101 -2.87 5.99 -6.81
C ARG A 101 -4.13 5.46 -6.15
N ALA A 102 -5.25 5.53 -6.85
CA ALA A 102 -6.52 5.05 -6.35
C ALA A 102 -7.41 4.48 -7.45
N HIS A 103 -8.27 3.55 -7.05
CA HIS A 103 -9.44 3.14 -7.80
C HIS A 103 -10.69 3.66 -7.10
N ARG A 104 -11.82 3.71 -7.79
CA ARG A 104 -13.11 4.01 -7.16
C ARG A 104 -13.95 2.74 -7.11
N VAL A 105 -14.34 2.36 -5.90
CA VAL A 105 -15.27 1.26 -5.67
C VAL A 105 -16.62 1.60 -6.29
N LYS A 106 -17.18 0.69 -7.08
CA LYS A 106 -18.52 0.86 -7.69
C LYS A 106 -19.54 -0.05 -7.02
N TYR A 107 -20.78 0.42 -7.01
CA TYR A 107 -21.90 -0.27 -6.39
C TYR A 107 -23.05 -0.43 -7.37
N ASN A 108 -23.84 -1.48 -7.21
CA ASN A 108 -25.08 -1.64 -7.94
C ASN A 108 -26.20 -0.77 -7.33
N LYS A 109 -27.38 -0.79 -7.98
CA LYS A 109 -28.55 -0.02 -7.54
C LYS A 109 -29.07 -0.40 -6.12
N LYS A 110 -28.69 -1.58 -5.62
CA LYS A 110 -29.03 -2.08 -4.27
C LYS A 110 -27.94 -1.76 -3.24
N GLY A 111 -26.90 -0.99 -3.59
CA GLY A 111 -25.80 -0.63 -2.71
C GLY A 111 -24.75 -1.74 -2.50
N LYS A 112 -24.84 -2.86 -3.20
CA LYS A 112 -23.85 -3.94 -3.12
C LYS A 112 -22.62 -3.60 -3.98
N ILE A 113 -21.42 -3.87 -3.46
CA ILE A 113 -20.15 -3.69 -4.16
C ILE A 113 -20.16 -4.54 -5.45
N LEU A 114 -19.77 -3.91 -6.57
CA LEU A 114 -19.56 -4.59 -7.84
C LEU A 114 -18.23 -5.35 -7.84
N PRO A 115 -18.07 -6.36 -8.70
CA PRO A 115 -16.78 -7.03 -8.88
C PRO A 115 -15.64 -6.05 -9.14
N TYR A 116 -14.45 -6.36 -8.63
CA TYR A 116 -13.26 -5.51 -8.70
C TYR A 116 -12.97 -5.02 -10.13
N ASN A 117 -13.13 -5.89 -11.12
CA ASN A 117 -12.94 -5.54 -12.53
C ASN A 117 -14.00 -4.58 -13.13
N LYS A 118 -15.02 -4.21 -12.34
CA LYS A 118 -16.03 -3.18 -12.67
C LYS A 118 -15.80 -1.86 -11.97
N TRP A 119 -14.78 -1.78 -11.13
CA TRP A 119 -14.40 -0.54 -10.48
C TRP A 119 -13.80 0.44 -11.50
N GLU A 120 -13.76 1.72 -11.15
CA GLU A 120 -13.09 2.73 -11.95
C GLU A 120 -11.61 2.73 -11.59
N TYR A 121 -10.80 2.20 -12.50
CA TYR A 121 -9.35 2.19 -12.33
C TYR A 121 -8.76 3.58 -12.52
N GLU A 122 -7.65 3.86 -11.83
CA GLU A 122 -6.91 5.12 -11.93
C GLU A 122 -7.83 6.34 -11.75
N ALA A 123 -8.74 6.27 -10.76
CA ALA A 123 -9.71 7.33 -10.52
C ALA A 123 -9.00 8.66 -10.25
N ASN A 124 -9.40 9.68 -11.00
CA ASN A 124 -8.91 11.05 -10.85
C ASN A 124 -9.78 11.87 -9.89
N SER A 125 -10.23 11.23 -8.82
CA SER A 125 -11.02 11.87 -7.79
C SER A 125 -10.16 12.16 -6.56
N PHE A 126 -10.31 13.37 -6.05
CA PHE A 126 -9.54 13.91 -4.94
C PHE A 126 -10.42 14.25 -3.73
N SER A 127 -11.68 13.82 -3.73
CA SER A 127 -12.63 14.08 -2.66
C SER A 127 -12.57 13.03 -1.56
N LEU A 128 -12.70 13.44 -0.29
CA LEU A 128 -12.85 12.54 0.86
C LEU A 128 -14.18 11.74 0.85
N LYS A 129 -15.20 12.24 0.16
CA LYS A 129 -16.56 11.65 0.15
C LYS A 129 -16.72 10.52 -0.87
N GLU A 130 -15.65 10.13 -1.51
CA GLU A 130 -15.73 9.14 -2.57
C GLU A 130 -15.28 7.78 -2.07
N ASP A 131 -15.79 6.74 -2.72
CA ASP A 131 -15.46 5.35 -2.44
C ASP A 131 -14.03 5.02 -2.93
N VAL A 132 -13.04 5.70 -2.35
CA VAL A 132 -11.63 5.61 -2.73
C VAL A 132 -11.02 4.32 -2.20
N PHE A 133 -10.36 3.60 -3.09
CA PHE A 133 -9.56 2.43 -2.82
C PHE A 133 -8.11 2.74 -3.23
N LEU A 134 -7.25 2.93 -2.25
CA LEU A 134 -5.84 3.22 -2.47
C LEU A 134 -5.07 1.93 -2.78
N THR A 135 -4.00 2.04 -3.57
CA THR A 135 -3.06 0.94 -3.82
C THR A 135 -1.74 1.21 -3.11
N SER A 136 -1.32 0.28 -2.25
CA SER A 136 -0.22 0.47 -1.29
C SER A 136 1.16 0.59 -1.95
N GLY A 137 1.34 -0.04 -3.11
CA GLY A 137 2.61 -0.06 -3.83
C GLY A 137 2.97 1.24 -4.51
N ALA A 138 2.00 2.10 -4.76
CA ALA A 138 2.23 3.34 -5.50
C ALA A 138 2.70 4.53 -4.63
N GLY A 139 2.86 4.32 -3.35
CA GLY A 139 3.07 5.35 -2.32
C GLY A 139 1.78 5.62 -1.57
N MET A 140 1.63 4.94 -0.42
CA MET A 140 0.49 5.12 0.49
C MET A 140 1.02 5.55 1.85
N LEU A 141 0.54 6.70 2.33
CA LEU A 141 0.94 7.30 3.59
C LEU A 141 -0.06 6.93 4.68
N PHE A 142 0.46 6.36 5.76
CA PHE A 142 -0.26 6.03 6.96
C PHE A 142 0.20 6.95 8.10
N PRO A 143 -0.66 7.83 8.60
CA PRO A 143 -0.39 8.54 9.84
C PRO A 143 -0.35 7.58 11.04
N PRO A 144 0.44 7.86 12.08
CA PRO A 144 0.54 7.00 13.26
C PRO A 144 -0.80 6.92 14.01
N GLY A 145 -1.09 5.73 14.54
CA GLY A 145 -2.20 5.52 15.48
C GLY A 145 -3.62 5.61 14.90
N LEU A 146 -3.80 5.78 13.58
CA LEU A 146 -5.14 5.90 12.99
C LEU A 146 -5.86 4.56 12.86
N LEU A 147 -5.16 3.52 12.45
CA LEU A 147 -5.75 2.21 12.30
C LEU A 147 -5.89 1.52 13.65
N SER A 148 -6.99 0.82 13.86
CA SER A 148 -7.18 -0.03 15.04
C SER A 148 -6.13 -1.13 15.10
N ASN A 149 -5.90 -1.70 16.30
CA ASN A 149 -4.96 -2.83 16.48
C ASN A 149 -5.31 -4.05 15.63
N GLU A 150 -6.52 -4.12 15.10
CA GLU A 150 -6.95 -5.16 14.18
C GLU A 150 -6.09 -5.20 12.91
N VAL A 151 -5.43 -4.10 12.53
CA VAL A 151 -4.48 -4.07 11.41
C VAL A 151 -3.35 -5.12 11.56
N PHE A 152 -3.01 -5.49 12.80
CA PHE A 152 -1.97 -6.47 13.15
C PHE A 152 -2.50 -7.89 13.30
N ASN A 153 -3.77 -8.16 13.00
CA ASN A 153 -4.36 -9.49 13.11
C ASN A 153 -3.90 -10.41 11.98
N GLU A 154 -2.66 -10.91 12.13
CA GLU A 154 -1.96 -11.73 11.14
C GLU A 154 -2.75 -12.98 10.75
N LYS A 155 -3.37 -13.65 11.72
CA LYS A 155 -4.19 -14.83 11.46
C LYS A 155 -5.30 -14.51 10.45
N VAL A 156 -6.01 -13.41 10.65
CA VAL A 156 -7.14 -13.04 9.79
C VAL A 156 -6.68 -12.61 8.41
N PHE A 157 -5.67 -11.74 8.29
CA PHE A 157 -5.25 -11.31 6.96
C PHE A 157 -4.57 -12.43 6.15
N MET A 158 -3.82 -13.33 6.80
CA MET A 158 -3.21 -14.46 6.11
C MET A 158 -4.23 -15.53 5.71
N GLU A 159 -5.31 -15.69 6.46
CA GLU A 159 -6.38 -16.63 6.14
C GLU A 159 -7.34 -16.11 5.07
N LEU A 160 -7.75 -14.84 5.15
CA LEU A 160 -8.84 -14.28 4.35
C LEU A 160 -8.39 -13.38 3.19
N ALA A 161 -7.19 -12.81 3.24
CA ALA A 161 -6.68 -11.82 2.28
C ALA A 161 -5.18 -11.94 2.01
N ASP A 162 -4.64 -13.15 1.98
CA ASP A 162 -3.21 -13.46 1.96
C ASP A 162 -2.40 -12.82 0.81
N SER A 163 -3.04 -12.32 -0.22
CA SER A 163 -2.40 -11.69 -1.39
C SER A 163 -2.97 -10.32 -1.74
N ALA A 164 -3.77 -9.70 -0.87
CA ALA A 164 -4.48 -8.45 -1.13
C ALA A 164 -4.39 -7.49 0.07
N ASP A 165 -3.18 -7.07 0.39
CA ASP A 165 -2.93 -6.09 1.46
C ASP A 165 -3.70 -4.77 1.25
N ASP A 166 -3.86 -4.32 0.01
CA ASP A 166 -4.68 -3.13 -0.31
C ASP A 166 -6.14 -3.28 0.16
N ILE A 167 -6.71 -4.48 -0.04
CA ILE A 167 -8.08 -4.79 0.40
C ILE A 167 -8.15 -4.82 1.93
N TRP A 168 -7.16 -5.43 2.58
CA TRP A 168 -7.04 -5.43 4.03
C TRP A 168 -7.02 -4.01 4.59
N PHE A 169 -6.09 -3.18 4.12
CA PHE A 169 -5.98 -1.81 4.59
C PHE A 169 -7.25 -0.99 4.36
N LYS A 170 -7.95 -1.20 3.23
CA LYS A 170 -9.24 -0.54 2.99
C LYS A 170 -10.32 -0.98 3.98
N VAL A 171 -10.42 -2.28 4.27
CA VAL A 171 -11.40 -2.79 5.24
C VAL A 171 -11.06 -2.32 6.65
N ILE A 172 -9.79 -2.38 7.06
CA ILE A 172 -9.37 -1.90 8.38
C ILE A 172 -9.56 -0.39 8.52
N ALA A 173 -9.25 0.41 7.51
CA ALA A 173 -9.53 1.84 7.53
C ALA A 173 -11.04 2.11 7.72
N HIS A 174 -11.91 1.34 7.04
CA HIS A 174 -13.35 1.46 7.18
C HIS A 174 -13.83 1.17 8.61
N ILE A 175 -13.41 0.05 9.22
CA ILE A 175 -13.81 -0.30 10.60
C ILE A 175 -13.16 0.60 11.65
N SER A 176 -12.00 1.17 11.36
CA SER A 176 -11.31 2.15 12.24
C SER A 176 -11.92 3.55 12.16
N GLY A 177 -12.87 3.75 11.27
CA GLY A 177 -13.44 5.08 11.09
C GLY A 177 -12.52 6.06 10.36
N VAL A 178 -11.53 5.59 9.60
CA VAL A 178 -10.52 6.42 8.92
C VAL A 178 -10.85 6.60 7.45
N ASP A 179 -10.78 7.84 6.98
CA ASP A 179 -10.97 8.16 5.58
C ASP A 179 -9.70 7.89 4.76
N CYS A 180 -9.91 7.58 3.48
CA CYS A 180 -8.84 7.44 2.49
C CYS A 180 -8.99 8.50 1.40
N LYS A 181 -7.88 9.05 0.92
CA LYS A 181 -7.90 10.06 -0.14
C LYS A 181 -6.72 9.91 -1.08
N LYS A 182 -6.95 10.03 -2.38
CA LYS A 182 -5.88 10.23 -3.36
C LYS A 182 -5.38 11.68 -3.25
N ILE A 183 -4.06 11.88 -3.22
CA ILE A 183 -3.48 13.22 -3.22
C ILE A 183 -3.84 13.97 -4.51
N ASN A 184 -3.83 15.29 -4.44
CA ASN A 184 -4.16 16.16 -5.58
C ASN A 184 -2.99 16.21 -6.58
N ASP A 185 -2.82 15.14 -7.34
CA ASP A 185 -1.89 15.05 -8.45
C ASP A 185 -2.65 14.64 -9.72
N LYS A 186 -2.66 15.53 -10.71
CA LYS A 186 -3.38 15.36 -11.96
C LYS A 186 -2.59 14.61 -13.04
N ARG A 187 -1.32 14.30 -12.79
CA ARG A 187 -0.49 13.56 -13.74
C ARG A 187 -1.01 12.12 -13.84
N ASP A 188 -1.05 11.59 -15.04
CA ASP A 188 -1.45 10.22 -15.26
C ASP A 188 -0.42 9.23 -14.70
N TRP A 189 -0.91 8.13 -14.16
CA TRP A 189 -0.09 7.07 -13.58
C TRP A 189 1.07 6.62 -14.48
N PRO A 190 0.84 6.25 -15.77
CA PRO A 190 1.92 5.74 -16.62
C PRO A 190 3.03 6.76 -16.91
N THR A 191 2.73 8.05 -16.76
CA THR A 191 3.72 9.13 -17.00
C THR A 191 4.52 9.47 -15.75
N ARG A 192 4.03 9.10 -14.56
CA ARG A 192 4.71 9.38 -13.29
C ARG A 192 5.60 8.26 -12.81
N TYR A 193 5.23 7.03 -13.09
CA TYR A 193 5.87 5.84 -12.55
C TYR A 193 6.47 5.00 -13.67
N LEU A 194 7.75 4.71 -13.56
CA LEU A 194 8.41 3.78 -14.48
C LEU A 194 8.41 2.39 -13.82
N GLN A 195 7.58 1.49 -14.34
CA GLN A 195 7.58 0.11 -13.89
C GLN A 195 8.80 -0.62 -14.45
N LEU A 196 9.55 -1.27 -13.58
CA LEU A 196 10.65 -2.12 -13.96
C LEU A 196 10.13 -3.52 -14.31
N SER A 197 10.60 -4.06 -15.43
CA SER A 197 10.33 -5.46 -15.77
C SER A 197 11.18 -6.36 -14.86
N THR A 198 10.50 -7.03 -13.92
CA THR A 198 11.17 -7.92 -12.94
C THR A 198 11.50 -9.30 -13.50
N GLY A 199 11.18 -9.58 -14.76
CA GLY A 199 11.43 -10.89 -15.39
C GLY A 199 10.58 -12.05 -14.85
N TYR A 200 9.74 -11.83 -13.84
CA TYR A 200 8.81 -12.84 -13.33
C TYR A 200 7.55 -12.89 -14.20
N ASN A 201 7.31 -14.06 -14.80
CA ASN A 201 6.17 -14.31 -15.70
C ASN A 201 4.80 -14.31 -15.01
N GLN A 202 4.72 -14.13 -13.69
CA GLN A 202 3.47 -14.09 -12.93
C GLN A 202 3.48 -12.94 -11.94
N SER A 203 2.94 -11.80 -12.35
CA SER A 203 2.68 -10.70 -11.41
C SER A 203 1.51 -11.06 -10.48
N LEU A 204 1.56 -10.60 -9.22
CA LEU A 204 0.44 -10.73 -8.28
C LEU A 204 -0.86 -10.15 -8.87
N SER A 205 -0.76 -9.11 -9.69
CA SER A 205 -1.91 -8.51 -10.38
C SER A 205 -2.61 -9.48 -11.33
N SER A 206 -1.88 -10.35 -12.03
CA SER A 206 -2.48 -11.35 -12.93
C SER A 206 -3.30 -12.40 -12.17
N MET A 207 -2.90 -12.75 -10.97
CA MET A 207 -3.63 -13.68 -10.10
C MET A 207 -4.80 -12.99 -9.39
N ASN A 208 -4.57 -11.82 -8.83
CA ASN A 208 -5.55 -11.11 -8.02
C ASN A 208 -6.71 -10.54 -8.86
N VAL A 209 -6.41 -9.95 -10.00
CA VAL A 209 -7.43 -9.38 -10.92
C VAL A 209 -7.91 -10.42 -11.91
N GLY A 210 -7.00 -11.12 -12.60
CA GLY A 210 -7.34 -12.04 -13.68
C GLY A 210 -8.12 -13.28 -13.22
N LYS A 211 -7.90 -13.76 -11.98
CA LYS A 211 -8.62 -14.91 -11.39
C LYS A 211 -9.69 -14.49 -10.37
N ALA A 212 -10.11 -13.22 -10.35
CA ALA A 212 -11.11 -12.67 -9.42
C ALA A 212 -10.79 -12.93 -7.91
N ARG A 213 -9.50 -13.10 -7.57
CA ARG A 213 -9.08 -13.39 -6.20
C ARG A 213 -9.36 -12.21 -5.27
N ASN A 214 -9.25 -10.98 -5.78
CA ASN A 214 -9.61 -9.78 -5.04
C ASN A 214 -11.08 -9.81 -4.59
N ASP A 215 -12.01 -10.25 -5.45
CA ASP A 215 -13.43 -10.35 -5.10
C ASP A 215 -13.67 -11.38 -4.00
N THR A 216 -12.98 -12.52 -4.07
CA THR A 216 -13.08 -13.58 -3.06
C THR A 216 -12.57 -13.09 -1.71
N GLN A 217 -11.38 -12.46 -1.67
CA GLN A 217 -10.76 -11.95 -0.45
C GLN A 217 -11.57 -10.81 0.17
N LEU A 218 -12.04 -9.87 -0.66
CA LEU A 218 -12.93 -8.81 -0.19
C LEU A 218 -14.22 -9.37 0.41
N SER A 219 -14.86 -10.31 -0.27
CA SER A 219 -16.09 -10.93 0.23
C SER A 219 -15.88 -11.68 1.55
N ALA A 220 -14.74 -12.37 1.70
CA ALA A 220 -14.39 -13.06 2.94
C ALA A 220 -14.23 -12.07 4.10
N LEU A 221 -13.53 -10.97 3.91
CA LEU A 221 -13.35 -9.94 4.92
C LEU A 221 -14.65 -9.22 5.27
N LEU A 222 -15.47 -8.87 4.27
CA LEU A 222 -16.78 -8.24 4.52
C LEU A 222 -17.69 -9.15 5.35
N ASN A 223 -17.71 -10.45 5.05
CA ASN A 223 -18.48 -11.42 5.83
C ASN A 223 -17.94 -11.56 7.26
N PHE A 224 -16.61 -11.66 7.42
CA PHE A 224 -15.98 -11.81 8.73
C PHE A 224 -16.28 -10.63 9.66
N TYR A 225 -16.24 -9.40 9.14
CA TYR A 225 -16.53 -8.18 9.92
C TYR A 225 -18.00 -7.76 9.88
N ASN A 226 -18.90 -8.56 9.32
CA ASN A 226 -20.32 -8.25 9.15
C ASN A 226 -20.58 -6.92 8.45
N LEU A 227 -19.81 -6.61 7.42
CA LEU A 227 -19.94 -5.40 6.63
C LEU A 227 -20.76 -5.62 5.37
N ASN A 228 -21.75 -4.76 5.13
CA ASN A 228 -22.57 -4.81 3.92
C ASN A 228 -22.00 -3.93 2.79
N SER A 229 -21.13 -2.99 3.13
CA SER A 229 -20.58 -1.97 2.23
C SER A 229 -19.29 -1.41 2.79
N LEU A 230 -18.49 -0.77 1.93
CA LEU A 230 -17.34 0.07 2.35
C LEU A 230 -17.70 1.56 2.27
N ARG A 231 -18.97 1.91 2.06
CA ARG A 231 -19.48 3.28 2.16
C ARG A 231 -19.62 3.69 3.60
N ARG A 232 -19.33 4.95 3.85
CA ARG A 232 -19.53 5.65 5.11
C ARG A 232 -20.58 6.73 4.96
#